data_1fa5236353e9498cf568a4c348f60ecf
#
_entry.id   1fa5236353e9498cf568a4c348f60ecf
#
_cell.length_a   1.000
_cell.length_b   1.000
_cell.length_c   1.000
_cell.angle_alpha   90.00
_cell.angle_beta   90.00
_cell.angle_gamma   90.00
#
_symmetry.space_group_name_H-M   'P 1'
#
loop_
_entity.id
_entity.type
_entity.pdbx_description
1 polymer ?
#
loop_
_entity_poly.entity_id
_entity_poly.type
_entity_poly.pdbx_seq_one_letter_code
_entity_poly.pdbx_strand_id
1 'polypeptide(L)'
;IFRAGLPLHQGFLNIFDRAGNAFVSAYRQYKDKRCVDLEIHIEYLASPSLDDKTLIIADPMLATGGSMELGFKALTTKGMPRWVHVACVIATQEAVEFISHVFPKDRTTIWCAAIDPELNEHKYIVPGLGDAGDLAYGDKL
;
A
#
# COMPACT_ATOMS: atom_id res chain seq x y z
N ILE A 1 -2.28 -2.11 4.05
CA ILE A 1 -3.03 -2.86 3.02
C ILE A 1 -2.96 -4.34 3.34
N PHE A 2 -4.11 -5.05 3.30
CA PHE A 2 -4.15 -6.51 3.52
C PHE A 2 -3.47 -7.26 2.38
N ARG A 3 -2.83 -8.35 2.71
CA ARG A 3 -2.51 -8.92 4.04
C ARG A 3 -1.08 -8.56 4.49
N ALA A 4 -0.22 -8.26 3.52
CA ALA A 4 1.21 -8.03 3.71
C ALA A 4 1.51 -6.88 4.70
N GLY A 5 0.64 -5.87 4.76
CA GLY A 5 0.81 -4.72 5.65
C GLY A 5 0.56 -4.99 7.15
N LEU A 6 0.00 -6.13 7.53
CA LEU A 6 -0.39 -6.38 8.93
C LEU A 6 0.80 -6.36 9.92
N PRO A 7 1.95 -7.00 9.66
CA PRO A 7 3.08 -6.94 10.58
C PRO A 7 3.62 -5.51 10.76
N LEU A 8 3.71 -4.75 9.66
CA LEU A 8 4.16 -3.37 9.71
C LEU A 8 3.15 -2.47 10.45
N HIS A 9 1.85 -2.67 10.21
CA HIS A 9 0.77 -2.00 10.93
C HIS A 9 0.86 -2.26 12.45
N GLN A 10 1.10 -3.51 12.87
CA GLN A 10 1.30 -3.84 14.29
C GLN A 10 2.50 -3.10 14.87
N GLY A 11 3.58 -2.98 14.12
CA GLY A 11 4.76 -2.19 14.52
C GLY A 11 4.40 -0.72 14.78
N PHE A 12 3.58 -0.10 13.93
CA PHE A 12 3.09 1.25 14.16
C PHE A 12 2.21 1.37 15.41
N LEU A 13 1.32 0.39 15.64
CA LEU A 13 0.46 0.40 16.83
C LEU A 13 1.23 0.27 18.14
N ASN A 14 2.38 -0.38 18.14
CA ASN A 14 3.24 -0.46 19.32
C ASN A 14 3.79 0.92 19.75
N ILE A 15 3.81 1.88 18.83
CA ILE A 15 4.29 3.25 19.08
C ILE A 15 3.10 4.22 19.18
N PHE A 16 2.12 4.08 18.29
CA PHE A 16 0.93 4.93 18.22
C PHE A 16 -0.30 4.17 18.74
N ASP A 17 -0.26 3.78 20.01
CA ASP A 17 -1.24 2.89 20.66
C ASP A 17 -2.68 3.44 20.69
N ARG A 18 -2.85 4.76 20.50
CA ARG A 18 -4.16 5.42 20.43
C ARG A 18 -4.60 5.75 19.00
N ALA A 19 -3.86 5.31 17.99
CA ALA A 19 -4.24 5.56 16.60
C ALA A 19 -5.52 4.81 16.22
N GLY A 20 -6.38 5.48 15.47
CA GLY A 20 -7.50 4.82 14.79
C GLY A 20 -6.96 3.84 13.75
N ASN A 21 -7.67 2.73 13.55
CA ASN A 21 -7.26 1.70 12.61
C ASN A 21 -8.13 1.70 11.37
N ALA A 22 -7.52 1.52 10.22
CA ALA A 22 -8.20 1.32 8.95
C ALA A 22 -7.63 0.09 8.25
N PHE A 23 -8.51 -0.65 7.59
CA PHE A 23 -8.17 -1.85 6.84
C PHE A 23 -8.71 -1.77 5.42
N VAL A 24 -7.84 -2.02 4.45
CA VAL A 24 -8.19 -2.07 3.03
C VAL A 24 -7.70 -3.40 2.48
N SER A 25 -8.61 -4.16 1.89
CA SER A 25 -8.28 -5.32 1.06
C SER A 25 -8.47 -4.93 -0.40
N ALA A 26 -7.37 -4.95 -1.15
CA ALA A 26 -7.38 -4.71 -2.58
C ALA A 26 -6.70 -5.87 -3.28
N TYR A 27 -7.32 -6.42 -4.31
CA TYR A 27 -6.70 -7.44 -5.14
C TYR A 27 -6.85 -7.13 -6.62
N ARG A 28 -5.95 -7.69 -7.39
CA ARG A 28 -5.96 -7.57 -8.84
C ARG A 28 -6.80 -8.70 -9.44
N GLN A 29 -7.80 -8.34 -10.23
CA GLN A 29 -8.59 -9.30 -11.00
C GLN A 29 -8.44 -9.01 -12.49
N TYR A 30 -8.23 -10.05 -13.29
CA TYR A 30 -8.25 -9.91 -14.74
C TYR A 30 -9.70 -9.92 -15.22
N LYS A 31 -10.10 -8.90 -15.99
CA LYS A 31 -11.45 -8.78 -16.56
C LYS A 31 -11.77 -9.86 -17.58
N ASP A 32 -10.76 -10.40 -18.25
CA ASP A 32 -10.95 -11.38 -19.32
C ASP A 32 -9.87 -12.47 -19.23
N LYS A 33 -10.23 -13.68 -19.72
CA LYS A 33 -9.30 -14.80 -19.87
C LYS A 33 -8.09 -14.50 -20.78
N ARG A 34 -8.10 -13.38 -21.48
CA ARG A 34 -6.99 -12.89 -22.32
C ARG A 34 -5.95 -12.06 -21.59
N CYS A 35 -6.13 -11.83 -20.28
CA CYS A 35 -5.18 -11.09 -19.41
C CYS A 35 -4.81 -9.68 -19.88
N VAL A 36 -5.69 -8.98 -20.60
CA VAL A 36 -5.36 -7.67 -21.19
C VAL A 36 -5.75 -6.50 -20.29
N ASP A 37 -6.86 -6.62 -19.53
CA ASP A 37 -7.32 -5.56 -18.63
C ASP A 37 -7.27 -6.00 -17.18
N LEU A 38 -6.44 -5.33 -16.40
CA LEU A 38 -6.33 -5.47 -14.94
C LEU A 38 -7.28 -4.50 -14.27
N GLU A 39 -8.29 -5.02 -13.60
CA GLU A 39 -9.15 -4.24 -12.71
C GLU A 39 -8.77 -4.54 -11.26
N ILE A 40 -8.68 -3.49 -10.44
CA ILE A 40 -8.40 -3.68 -9.02
C ILE A 40 -9.70 -3.48 -8.27
N HIS A 41 -10.10 -4.53 -7.56
CA HIS A 41 -11.27 -4.52 -6.71
C HIS A 41 -10.89 -4.26 -5.26
N ILE A 42 -11.66 -3.39 -4.62
CA ILE A 42 -11.64 -3.25 -3.18
C ILE A 42 -12.74 -4.15 -2.63
N GLU A 43 -12.32 -5.23 -1.96
CA GLU A 43 -13.26 -6.16 -1.34
C GLU A 43 -13.72 -5.71 0.04
N TYR A 44 -12.85 -5.04 0.75
CA TYR A 44 -13.12 -4.66 2.12
C TYR A 44 -12.50 -3.31 2.45
N LEU A 45 -13.30 -2.44 3.02
CA LEU A 45 -12.88 -1.17 3.57
C LEU A 45 -13.55 -0.95 4.92
N ALA A 46 -12.75 -0.86 5.97
CA ALA A 46 -13.18 -0.36 7.27
C ALA A 46 -12.25 0.77 7.70
N SER A 47 -12.80 1.93 8.00
CA SER A 47 -12.04 3.10 8.42
C SER A 47 -12.91 4.06 9.21
N PRO A 48 -12.40 4.68 10.29
CA PRO A 48 -13.01 5.87 10.85
C PRO A 48 -12.93 7.03 9.84
N SER A 49 -13.56 8.19 10.14
CA SER A 49 -13.35 9.41 9.36
C SER A 49 -11.87 9.79 9.35
N LEU A 50 -11.39 10.20 8.19
CA LEU A 50 -10.02 10.67 7.98
C LEU A 50 -9.89 12.20 8.04
N ASP A 51 -11.02 12.92 8.16
CA ASP A 51 -11.02 14.37 8.17
C ASP A 51 -10.12 14.90 9.31
N ASP A 52 -9.23 15.81 8.95
CA ASP A 52 -8.23 16.41 9.85
C ASP A 52 -7.27 15.44 10.54
N LYS A 53 -7.20 14.19 10.08
CA LYS A 53 -6.28 13.18 10.63
C LYS A 53 -4.96 13.15 9.85
N THR A 54 -3.93 12.68 10.51
CA THR A 54 -2.72 12.20 9.84
C THR A 54 -2.93 10.73 9.51
N LEU A 55 -2.84 10.39 8.23
CA LEU A 55 -2.98 9.01 7.74
C LEU A 55 -1.60 8.39 7.54
N ILE A 56 -1.37 7.22 8.13
CA ILE A 56 -0.22 6.37 7.81
C ILE A 56 -0.72 5.17 7.04
N ILE A 57 -0.27 5.00 5.80
CA ILE A 57 -0.57 3.81 5.00
C ILE A 57 0.66 2.92 5.04
N ALA A 58 0.50 1.75 5.64
CA ALA A 58 1.58 0.78 5.82
C ALA A 58 1.43 -0.37 4.82
N ASP A 59 2.46 -0.57 4.00
CA ASP A 59 2.63 -1.73 3.12
C ASP A 59 4.13 -2.03 2.99
N PRO A 60 4.60 -3.24 3.28
CA PRO A 60 6.04 -3.51 3.30
C PRO A 60 6.73 -3.36 1.94
N MET A 61 5.98 -3.48 0.85
CA MET A 61 6.54 -3.46 -0.50
C MET A 61 5.81 -2.48 -1.42
N LEU A 62 6.51 -1.43 -1.81
CA LEU A 62 6.02 -0.46 -2.79
C LEU A 62 6.62 -0.78 -4.17
N ALA A 63 6.02 -1.78 -4.86
CA ALA A 63 6.54 -2.30 -6.12
C ALA A 63 6.17 -1.43 -7.33
N THR A 64 4.87 -1.31 -7.65
CA THR A 64 4.37 -0.47 -8.75
C THR A 64 3.57 0.75 -8.26
N GLY A 65 3.21 0.79 -7.00
CA GLY A 65 2.37 1.84 -6.41
C GLY A 65 0.86 1.68 -6.64
N GLY A 66 0.42 0.83 -7.56
CA GLY A 66 -1.00 0.73 -7.92
C GLY A 66 -1.92 0.32 -6.76
N SER A 67 -1.54 -0.66 -5.94
CA SER A 67 -2.32 -1.05 -4.75
C SER A 67 -2.39 0.07 -3.72
N MET A 68 -1.29 0.82 -3.58
CA MET A 68 -1.20 1.97 -2.68
C MET A 68 -2.14 3.10 -3.12
N GLU A 69 -2.12 3.44 -4.41
CA GLU A 69 -3.02 4.43 -5.00
C GLU A 69 -4.50 4.08 -4.76
N LEU A 70 -4.87 2.84 -5.01
CA LEU A 70 -6.25 2.39 -4.85
C LEU A 70 -6.68 2.34 -3.39
N GLY A 71 -5.81 1.86 -2.53
CA GLY A 71 -6.04 1.91 -1.08
C GLY A 71 -6.27 3.34 -0.62
N PHE A 72 -5.48 4.28 -1.09
CA PHE A 72 -5.66 5.70 -0.78
C PHE A 72 -6.98 6.26 -1.32
N LYS A 73 -7.31 6.00 -2.60
CA LYS A 73 -8.59 6.41 -3.19
C LYS A 73 -9.79 5.86 -2.42
N ALA A 74 -9.73 4.59 -2.00
CA ALA A 74 -10.79 4.00 -1.19
C ALA A 74 -10.89 4.67 0.18
N LEU A 75 -9.77 4.88 0.86
CA LEU A 75 -9.72 5.52 2.16
C LEU A 75 -10.27 6.95 2.12
N THR A 76 -9.99 7.71 1.07
CA THR A 76 -10.50 9.10 0.91
C THR A 76 -12.01 9.20 0.74
N THR A 77 -12.71 8.09 0.50
CA THR A 77 -14.19 8.06 0.61
C THR A 77 -14.69 8.25 2.05
N LYS A 78 -13.81 8.11 3.04
CA LYS A 78 -14.08 8.30 4.47
C LYS A 78 -13.62 9.66 5.01
N GLY A 79 -13.30 10.59 4.12
CA GLY A 79 -12.81 11.92 4.45
C GLY A 79 -11.40 12.18 3.93
N MET A 80 -10.95 13.43 4.00
CA MET A 80 -9.65 13.83 3.46
C MET A 80 -8.64 14.04 4.59
N PRO A 81 -7.56 13.26 4.63
CA PRO A 81 -6.54 13.42 5.65
C PRO A 81 -5.78 14.75 5.49
N ARG A 82 -5.39 15.34 6.60
CA ARG A 82 -4.56 16.56 6.63
C ARG A 82 -3.14 16.27 6.12
N TRP A 83 -2.59 15.11 6.44
CA TRP A 83 -1.27 14.66 6.02
C TRP A 83 -1.28 13.16 5.76
N VAL A 84 -0.49 12.71 4.78
CA VAL A 84 -0.34 11.30 4.44
C VAL A 84 1.11 10.87 4.58
N HIS A 85 1.34 9.81 5.32
CA HIS A 85 2.61 9.08 5.34
C HIS A 85 2.43 7.73 4.66
N VAL A 86 3.15 7.52 3.57
CA VAL A 86 3.28 6.20 2.95
C VAL A 86 4.51 5.54 3.56
N ALA A 87 4.32 4.43 4.24
CA ALA A 87 5.40 3.71 4.93
C ALA A 87 5.58 2.32 4.33
N CYS A 88 6.77 2.06 3.81
CA CYS A 88 7.16 0.76 3.26
C CYS A 88 8.57 0.37 3.72
N VAL A 89 8.89 -0.92 3.61
CA VAL A 89 10.24 -1.41 3.92
C VAL A 89 11.13 -1.25 2.70
N ILE A 90 10.67 -1.72 1.54
CA ILE A 90 11.36 -1.58 0.27
C ILE A 90 10.44 -0.97 -0.78
N ALA A 91 11.03 -0.22 -1.70
CA ALA A 91 10.35 0.43 -2.81
C ALA A 91 11.16 0.30 -4.10
N THR A 92 10.53 0.51 -5.25
CA THR A 92 11.22 0.80 -6.49
C THR A 92 11.24 2.31 -6.74
N GLN A 93 12.21 2.77 -7.52
CA GLN A 93 12.26 4.18 -7.93
C GLN A 93 10.99 4.57 -8.72
N GLU A 94 10.54 3.69 -9.63
CA GLU A 94 9.32 3.88 -10.42
C GLU A 94 8.09 4.09 -9.53
N ALA A 95 7.93 3.27 -8.48
CA ALA A 95 6.80 3.38 -7.57
C ALA A 95 6.85 4.65 -6.73
N VAL A 96 8.04 5.07 -6.27
CA VAL A 96 8.21 6.33 -5.54
C VAL A 96 7.81 7.52 -6.42
N GLU A 97 8.24 7.54 -7.68
CA GLU A 97 7.87 8.57 -8.65
C GLU A 97 6.36 8.56 -8.92
N PHE A 98 5.78 7.38 -9.15
CA PHE A 98 4.34 7.22 -9.36
C PHE A 98 3.53 7.77 -8.18
N ILE A 99 3.84 7.37 -6.95
CA ILE A 99 3.16 7.86 -5.75
C ILE A 99 3.31 9.37 -5.60
N SER A 100 4.48 9.92 -5.90
CA SER A 100 4.73 11.36 -5.86
C SER A 100 3.88 12.17 -6.85
N HIS A 101 3.36 11.53 -7.90
CA HIS A 101 2.46 12.16 -8.87
C HIS A 101 0.98 12.01 -8.51
N VAL A 102 0.58 10.87 -7.93
CA VAL A 102 -0.84 10.57 -7.70
C VAL A 102 -1.34 10.96 -6.31
N PHE A 103 -0.43 11.14 -5.36
CA PHE A 103 -0.77 11.62 -4.02
C PHE A 103 -0.62 13.16 -3.92
N PRO A 104 -1.29 13.81 -2.96
CA PRO A 104 -1.16 15.26 -2.73
C PRO A 104 0.30 15.63 -2.41
N LYS A 105 0.97 16.36 -3.32
CA LYS A 105 2.41 16.65 -3.25
C LYS A 105 2.84 17.44 -2.02
N ASP A 106 2.01 18.37 -1.58
CA ASP A 106 2.29 19.31 -0.49
C ASP A 106 2.05 18.73 0.91
N ARG A 107 1.47 17.53 1.00
CA ARG A 107 1.09 16.88 2.26
C ARG A 107 1.26 15.36 2.25
N THR A 108 2.20 14.87 1.46
CA THR A 108 2.56 13.45 1.44
C THR A 108 4.04 13.27 1.69
N THR A 109 4.38 12.31 2.55
CA THR A 109 5.76 11.89 2.79
C THR A 109 5.85 10.38 2.56
N ILE A 110 6.85 9.95 1.80
CA ILE A 110 7.16 8.53 1.59
C ILE A 110 8.34 8.16 2.49
N TRP A 111 8.18 7.09 3.24
CA TRP A 111 9.20 6.50 4.11
C TRP A 111 9.51 5.11 3.63
N CYS A 112 10.76 4.85 3.27
CA CYS A 112 11.24 3.52 2.91
C CYS A 112 12.65 3.30 3.46
N ALA A 113 12.98 2.05 3.78
CA ALA A 113 14.31 1.71 4.27
C ALA A 113 15.31 1.56 3.12
N ALA A 114 14.85 1.09 1.95
CA ALA A 114 15.67 0.96 0.76
C ALA A 114 14.85 1.14 -0.52
N ILE A 115 15.52 1.63 -1.55
CA ILE A 115 14.99 1.67 -2.93
C ILE A 115 15.81 0.67 -3.74
N ASP A 116 15.13 -0.33 -4.27
CA ASP A 116 15.71 -1.37 -5.11
C ASP A 116 15.55 -1.03 -6.59
N PRO A 117 16.48 -1.46 -7.46
CA PRO A 117 16.61 -0.91 -8.81
C PRO A 117 15.50 -1.32 -9.76
N GLU A 118 14.91 -2.52 -9.63
CA GLU A 118 14.06 -3.06 -10.68
C GLU A 118 12.96 -3.99 -10.20
N LEU A 119 12.04 -4.31 -11.10
CA LEU A 119 11.01 -5.35 -10.97
C LEU A 119 11.31 -6.49 -11.94
N ASN A 120 11.09 -7.73 -11.49
CA ASN A 120 11.12 -8.87 -12.39
C ASN A 120 9.81 -8.97 -13.22
N GLU A 121 9.71 -10.00 -14.08
CA GLU A 121 8.55 -10.25 -14.94
C GLU A 121 7.24 -10.47 -14.15
N HIS A 122 7.33 -10.94 -12.90
CA HIS A 122 6.20 -11.15 -11.99
C HIS A 122 5.89 -9.90 -11.14
N LYS A 123 6.54 -8.78 -11.41
CA LYS A 123 6.40 -7.53 -10.65
C LYS A 123 6.84 -7.65 -9.18
N TYR A 124 7.79 -8.53 -8.89
CA TYR A 124 8.51 -8.55 -7.62
C TYR A 124 9.73 -7.64 -7.67
N ILE A 125 9.99 -6.96 -6.55
CA ILE A 125 11.15 -6.09 -6.38
C ILE A 125 12.42 -6.96 -6.37
N VAL A 126 13.46 -6.52 -7.09
CA VAL A 126 14.77 -7.21 -7.18
C VAL A 126 15.87 -6.25 -6.74
N PRO A 127 16.74 -6.65 -5.78
CA PRO A 127 16.80 -7.95 -5.09
C PRO A 127 15.61 -8.26 -4.18
N GLY A 128 14.95 -7.25 -3.59
CA GLY A 128 13.72 -7.40 -2.82
C GLY A 128 13.75 -8.46 -1.72
N LEU A 129 12.54 -8.99 -1.42
CA LEU A 129 12.34 -10.05 -0.43
C LEU A 129 11.26 -11.08 -0.85
N GLY A 130 10.86 -11.10 -2.12
CA GLY A 130 9.77 -11.95 -2.62
C GLY A 130 8.37 -11.37 -2.35
N ASP A 131 7.39 -12.21 -2.01
CA ASP A 131 6.04 -11.78 -1.58
C ASP A 131 5.96 -11.72 -0.06
N ALA A 132 5.87 -10.50 0.50
CA ALA A 132 5.81 -10.30 1.95
C ALA A 132 4.56 -10.93 2.58
N GLY A 133 3.45 -11.00 1.85
CA GLY A 133 2.23 -11.64 2.34
C GLY A 133 2.37 -13.14 2.45
N ASP A 134 2.97 -13.77 1.43
CA ASP A 134 3.21 -15.22 1.41
C ASP A 134 4.26 -15.62 2.46
N LEU A 135 5.31 -14.82 2.62
CA LEU A 135 6.31 -15.04 3.67
C LEU A 135 5.73 -14.94 5.08
N ALA A 136 4.77 -14.05 5.32
CA ALA A 136 4.18 -13.85 6.64
C ALA A 136 3.03 -14.84 6.94
N TYR A 137 2.27 -15.27 5.93
CA TYR A 137 0.99 -15.97 6.13
C TYR A 137 0.78 -17.21 5.26
N GLY A 138 1.78 -17.60 4.47
CA GLY A 138 1.69 -18.69 3.52
C GLY A 138 1.03 -18.28 2.18
N ASP A 139 1.11 -19.17 1.22
CA ASP A 139 0.66 -18.93 -0.14
C ASP A 139 -0.85 -18.67 -0.24
N LYS A 140 -1.24 -17.85 -1.22
CA LYS A 140 -2.64 -17.67 -1.60
C LYS A 140 -3.19 -18.93 -2.28
N LEU A 141 -4.44 -19.28 -1.99
CA LEU A 141 -5.16 -20.35 -2.69
C LEU A 141 -5.57 -19.90 -4.10
#